data_71905c301d2f825a5b6eb93206147633
#
_entry.id   71905c301d2f825a5b6eb93206147633
#
_cell.length_a   1.000
_cell.length_b   1.000
_cell.length_c   1.000
_cell.angle_alpha   90.00
_cell.angle_beta   90.00
_cell.angle_gamma   90.00
#
_symmetry.space_group_name_H-M   'P 1'
#
loop_
_entity.id
_entity.type
_entity.pdbx_description
1 polymer ?
#
loop_
_entity_poly.entity_id
_entity_poly.type
_entity_poly.pdbx_seq_one_letter_code
_entity_poly.pdbx_strand_id
1 'polypeptide(L)'
;HRQGYHRREAISRAFGDTTYFETLRLEPYYRYTATQVPQAASFYAELIDTTARRRLTLVHGDYSPKNVLVHQGDLVLLDYEVIHYGDPAFDLGFGLTHLLSKAHHLPLYRARLAQAARQFWSYYTAALGDVPWQAALEPMAVRHTLGCLLARVDGRSPLEYLSRPE
;
A
#
# COMPACT_ATOMS: atom_id res chain seq x y z
N HIS A 1 -12.30 3.52 -0.79
CA HIS A 1 -12.52 2.08 -1.04
C HIS A 1 -14.00 1.70 -0.88
N ARG A 2 -14.70 2.10 0.20
CA ARG A 2 -16.13 1.80 0.40
C ARG A 2 -16.99 2.22 -0.78
N GLN A 3 -16.88 3.45 -1.24
CA GLN A 3 -17.65 3.95 -2.40
C GLN A 3 -17.31 3.22 -3.70
N GLY A 4 -16.02 2.91 -3.92
CA GLY A 4 -15.56 2.12 -5.05
C GLY A 4 -16.15 0.71 -5.04
N TYR A 5 -16.24 0.07 -3.87
CA TYR A 5 -16.88 -1.24 -3.73
C TYR A 5 -18.37 -1.20 -4.06
N HIS A 6 -19.12 -0.20 -3.59
CA HIS A 6 -20.54 -0.06 -3.94
C HIS A 6 -20.78 0.21 -5.44
N ARG A 7 -19.80 0.74 -6.15
CA ARG A 7 -19.81 1.02 -7.59
C ARG A 7 -18.93 0.05 -8.39
N ARG A 8 -18.58 -1.10 -7.84
CA ARG A 8 -17.57 -2.03 -8.36
C ARG A 8 -17.75 -2.43 -9.83
N GLU A 9 -18.99 -2.56 -10.31
CA GLU A 9 -19.25 -2.89 -11.71
C GLU A 9 -18.80 -1.79 -12.69
N ALA A 10 -19.07 -0.54 -12.37
CA ALA A 10 -18.61 0.59 -13.18
C ALA A 10 -17.10 0.79 -13.03
N ILE A 11 -16.58 0.68 -11.80
CA ILE A 11 -15.16 0.82 -11.49
C ILE A 11 -14.33 -0.27 -12.17
N SER A 12 -14.78 -1.53 -12.13
CA SER A 12 -14.06 -2.64 -12.78
C SER A 12 -13.99 -2.50 -14.29
N ARG A 13 -15.03 -1.92 -14.92
CA ARG A 13 -15.04 -1.63 -16.36
C ARG A 13 -14.10 -0.48 -16.73
N ALA A 14 -14.07 0.58 -15.92
CA ALA A 14 -13.30 1.77 -16.21
C ALA A 14 -11.81 1.64 -15.82
N PHE A 15 -11.50 0.90 -14.75
CA PHE A 15 -10.17 0.78 -14.15
C PHE A 15 -9.69 -0.67 -14.07
N GLY A 16 -10.15 -1.51 -14.99
CA GLY A 16 -9.81 -2.94 -15.02
C GLY A 16 -8.39 -3.24 -15.50
N ASP A 17 -7.73 -2.30 -16.18
CA ASP A 17 -6.34 -2.44 -16.60
C ASP A 17 -5.40 -2.31 -15.39
N THR A 18 -4.50 -3.27 -15.23
CA THR A 18 -3.50 -3.31 -14.15
C THR A 18 -2.07 -3.15 -14.67
N THR A 19 -1.89 -2.81 -15.95
CA THR A 19 -0.56 -2.74 -16.57
C THR A 19 0.39 -1.80 -15.83
N TYR A 20 -0.06 -0.61 -15.49
CA TYR A 20 0.75 0.34 -14.72
C TYR A 20 1.03 -0.13 -13.30
N PHE A 21 0.05 -0.75 -12.64
CA PHE A 21 0.26 -1.33 -11.32
C PHE A 21 1.29 -2.47 -11.36
N GLU A 22 1.20 -3.36 -12.33
CA GLU A 22 2.18 -4.44 -12.54
C GLU A 22 3.59 -3.88 -12.75
N THR A 23 3.75 -2.95 -13.69
CA THR A 23 5.07 -2.44 -14.10
C THR A 23 5.69 -1.47 -13.10
N LEU A 24 4.88 -0.66 -12.40
CA LEU A 24 5.38 0.38 -11.51
C LEU A 24 5.34 -0.01 -10.02
N ARG A 25 4.64 -1.11 -9.67
CA ARG A 25 4.53 -1.57 -8.27
C ARG A 25 4.95 -3.03 -8.11
N LEU A 26 4.26 -3.99 -8.74
CA LEU A 26 4.59 -5.39 -8.48
C LEU A 26 5.99 -5.77 -8.99
N GLU A 27 6.38 -5.29 -10.17
CA GLU A 27 7.70 -5.59 -10.73
C GLU A 27 8.84 -5.01 -9.88
N PRO A 28 8.93 -3.67 -9.63
CA PRO A 28 10.06 -3.08 -8.91
C PRO A 28 10.04 -3.35 -7.40
N TYR A 29 8.87 -3.55 -6.80
CA TYR A 29 8.77 -3.78 -5.36
C TYR A 29 8.81 -5.26 -5.00
N TYR A 30 8.01 -6.11 -5.67
CA TYR A 30 7.84 -7.49 -5.21
C TYR A 30 8.70 -8.47 -6.01
N ARG A 31 8.59 -8.47 -7.35
CA ARG A 31 9.36 -9.43 -8.17
C ARG A 31 10.86 -9.19 -8.06
N TYR A 32 11.29 -7.93 -8.19
CA TYR A 32 12.70 -7.61 -8.06
C TYR A 32 13.22 -7.94 -6.67
N THR A 33 12.53 -7.56 -5.59
CA THR A 33 12.97 -7.85 -4.22
C THR A 33 13.03 -9.36 -3.96
N ALA A 34 12.12 -10.15 -4.53
CA ALA A 34 12.18 -11.62 -4.47
C ALA A 34 13.48 -12.18 -5.07
N THR A 35 14.06 -11.51 -6.08
CA THR A 35 15.37 -11.92 -6.64
C THR A 35 16.55 -11.51 -5.77
N GLN A 36 16.43 -10.40 -5.02
CA GLN A 36 17.48 -9.91 -4.13
C GLN A 36 17.50 -10.65 -2.79
N VAL A 37 16.32 -11.10 -2.33
CA VAL A 37 16.14 -11.80 -1.05
C VAL A 37 15.46 -13.15 -1.31
N PRO A 38 16.21 -14.20 -1.73
CA PRO A 38 15.65 -15.50 -2.11
C PRO A 38 14.82 -16.16 -1.00
N GLN A 39 15.14 -15.89 0.28
CA GLN A 39 14.40 -16.39 1.43
C GLN A 39 12.96 -15.86 1.50
N ALA A 40 12.68 -14.71 0.87
CA ALA A 40 11.36 -14.10 0.79
C ALA A 40 10.63 -14.42 -0.53
N ALA A 41 11.23 -15.19 -1.45
CA ALA A 41 10.68 -15.43 -2.78
C ALA A 41 9.29 -16.09 -2.75
N SER A 42 9.08 -17.10 -1.92
CA SER A 42 7.78 -17.76 -1.78
C SER A 42 6.71 -16.81 -1.21
N PHE A 43 7.08 -16.00 -0.22
CA PHE A 43 6.19 -14.98 0.34
C PHE A 43 5.73 -13.99 -0.74
N TYR A 44 6.65 -13.48 -1.55
CA TYR A 44 6.29 -12.56 -2.64
C TYR A 44 5.47 -13.22 -3.74
N ALA A 45 5.78 -14.45 -4.11
CA ALA A 45 4.98 -15.18 -5.10
C ALA A 45 3.52 -15.33 -4.66
N GLU A 46 3.29 -15.74 -3.41
CA GLU A 46 1.96 -15.83 -2.82
C GLU A 46 1.26 -14.47 -2.72
N LEU A 47 2.00 -13.41 -2.33
CA LEU A 47 1.45 -12.07 -2.18
C LEU A 47 1.00 -11.51 -3.53
N ILE A 48 1.82 -11.65 -4.57
CA ILE A 48 1.50 -11.24 -5.95
C ILE A 48 0.25 -11.96 -6.45
N ASP A 49 0.23 -13.29 -6.34
CA ASP A 49 -0.87 -14.13 -6.80
C ASP A 49 -2.17 -13.81 -6.05
N THR A 50 -2.10 -13.63 -4.73
CA THR A 50 -3.26 -13.24 -3.93
C THR A 50 -3.76 -11.85 -4.32
N THR A 51 -2.87 -10.88 -4.52
CA THR A 51 -3.20 -9.51 -4.94
C THR A 51 -3.89 -9.51 -6.31
N ALA A 52 -3.39 -10.29 -7.26
CA ALA A 52 -3.99 -10.39 -8.60
C ALA A 52 -5.42 -10.94 -8.59
N ARG A 53 -5.73 -11.85 -7.66
CA ARG A 53 -7.08 -12.43 -7.50
C ARG A 53 -8.04 -11.56 -6.71
N ARG A 54 -7.54 -10.67 -5.84
CA ARG A 54 -8.35 -9.82 -4.97
C ARG A 54 -8.69 -8.49 -5.64
N ARG A 55 -9.64 -8.53 -6.54
CA ARG A 55 -10.14 -7.35 -7.27
C ARG A 55 -11.46 -6.89 -6.66
N LEU A 56 -11.39 -5.93 -5.74
CA LEU A 56 -12.48 -5.62 -4.81
C LEU A 56 -13.01 -4.20 -4.95
N THR A 57 -12.12 -3.23 -5.21
CA THR A 57 -12.50 -1.81 -5.27
C THR A 57 -11.48 -1.01 -6.07
N LEU A 58 -11.70 0.31 -6.19
CA LEU A 58 -10.72 1.24 -6.74
C LEU A 58 -9.56 1.38 -5.76
N VAL A 59 -8.35 1.21 -6.25
CA VAL A 59 -7.08 1.28 -5.53
C VAL A 59 -6.25 2.39 -6.14
N HIS A 60 -5.63 3.23 -5.32
CA HIS A 60 -4.76 4.31 -5.77
C HIS A 60 -3.43 3.78 -6.34
N GLY A 61 -2.83 2.79 -5.67
CA GLY A 61 -1.58 2.16 -6.08
C GLY A 61 -0.30 2.92 -5.73
N ASP A 62 -0.40 4.19 -5.28
CA ASP A 62 0.72 4.98 -4.72
C ASP A 62 0.25 5.81 -3.51
N TYR A 63 -0.52 5.20 -2.61
CA TYR A 63 -1.07 5.89 -1.46
C TYR A 63 0.01 6.17 -0.41
N SER A 64 0.67 7.31 -0.54
CA SER A 64 1.76 7.74 0.32
C SER A 64 1.56 9.19 0.78
N PRO A 65 2.19 9.62 1.89
CA PRO A 65 2.05 11.00 2.39
C PRO A 65 2.47 12.08 1.38
N LYS A 66 3.38 11.79 0.45
CA LYS A 66 3.79 12.74 -0.62
C LYS A 66 2.64 13.05 -1.59
N ASN A 67 1.69 12.12 -1.75
CA ASN A 67 0.56 12.22 -2.66
C ASN A 67 -0.72 12.73 -1.97
N VAL A 68 -0.61 13.21 -0.73
CA VAL A 68 -1.71 13.82 0.02
C VAL A 68 -1.41 15.29 0.27
N LEU A 69 -2.14 16.16 -0.42
CA LEU A 69 -2.07 17.61 -0.21
C LEU A 69 -3.14 18.03 0.81
N VAL A 70 -2.73 18.86 1.78
CA VAL A 70 -3.66 19.52 2.70
C VAL A 70 -3.94 20.93 2.17
N HIS A 71 -5.17 21.23 1.83
CA HIS A 71 -5.58 22.53 1.31
C HIS A 71 -6.86 23.00 2.01
N GLN A 72 -6.81 24.14 2.70
CA GLN A 72 -7.94 24.75 3.41
C GLN A 72 -8.70 23.80 4.36
N GLY A 73 -7.98 22.86 4.98
CA GLY A 73 -8.54 21.85 5.88
C GLY A 73 -9.04 20.57 5.20
N ASP A 74 -9.08 20.54 3.89
CA ASP A 74 -9.42 19.35 3.10
C ASP A 74 -8.17 18.59 2.66
N LEU A 75 -8.37 17.29 2.35
CA LEU A 75 -7.34 16.42 1.80
C LEU A 75 -7.58 16.22 0.30
N VAL A 76 -6.57 16.52 -0.49
CA VAL A 76 -6.57 16.27 -1.93
C VAL A 76 -5.56 15.16 -2.24
N LEU A 77 -6.03 14.08 -2.83
CA LEU A 77 -5.18 13.00 -3.25
C LEU A 77 -4.64 13.29 -4.67
N LEU A 78 -3.36 13.08 -4.88
CA LEU A 78 -2.62 13.38 -6.11
C LEU A 78 -2.05 12.11 -6.72
N ASP A 79 -1.63 12.18 -7.99
CA ASP A 79 -0.85 11.14 -8.67
C ASP A 79 -1.59 9.82 -8.87
N TYR A 80 -2.59 9.85 -9.73
CA TYR A 80 -3.47 8.70 -10.03
C TYR A 80 -2.95 7.79 -11.16
N GLU A 81 -1.68 7.88 -11.54
CA GLU A 81 -1.15 7.13 -12.69
C GLU A 81 -1.25 5.60 -12.55
N VAL A 82 -1.31 5.10 -11.31
CA VAL A 82 -1.35 3.66 -10.99
C VAL A 82 -2.74 3.21 -10.53
N ILE A 83 -3.74 4.10 -10.65
CA ILE A 83 -5.11 3.78 -10.21
C ILE A 83 -5.69 2.58 -10.96
N HIS A 84 -6.25 1.63 -10.25
CA HIS A 84 -6.80 0.41 -10.83
C HIS A 84 -7.88 -0.23 -9.97
N TYR A 85 -8.64 -1.17 -10.53
CA TYR A 85 -9.55 -2.01 -9.78
C TYR A 85 -8.79 -3.19 -9.16
N GLY A 86 -8.58 -3.19 -7.84
CA GLY A 86 -7.68 -4.12 -7.17
C GLY A 86 -7.98 -4.37 -5.69
N ASP A 87 -6.94 -4.79 -4.95
CA ASP A 87 -6.99 -5.08 -3.52
C ASP A 87 -6.69 -3.82 -2.69
N PRO A 88 -7.66 -3.30 -1.90
CA PRO A 88 -7.45 -2.13 -1.05
C PRO A 88 -6.36 -2.32 0.01
N ALA A 89 -6.03 -3.56 0.35
CA ALA A 89 -4.97 -3.86 1.30
C ALA A 89 -3.59 -3.37 0.82
N PHE A 90 -3.39 -3.24 -0.51
CA PHE A 90 -2.17 -2.67 -1.06
C PHE A 90 -1.98 -1.21 -0.63
N ASP A 91 -2.99 -0.36 -0.82
CA ASP A 91 -2.92 1.06 -0.41
C ASP A 91 -2.64 1.21 1.08
N LEU A 92 -3.29 0.39 1.90
CA LEU A 92 -3.08 0.41 3.36
C LEU A 92 -1.66 0.01 3.73
N GLY A 93 -1.17 -1.09 3.16
CA GLY A 93 0.19 -1.57 3.38
C GLY A 93 1.23 -0.57 2.90
N PHE A 94 1.00 0.06 1.75
CA PHE A 94 1.88 1.09 1.19
C PHE A 94 1.94 2.33 2.08
N GLY A 95 0.79 2.84 2.53
CA GLY A 95 0.70 3.98 3.46
C GLY A 95 1.34 3.69 4.81
N LEU A 96 1.07 2.52 5.39
CA LEU A 96 1.67 2.08 6.66
C LEU A 96 3.20 1.93 6.55
N THR A 97 3.71 1.44 5.42
CA THR A 97 5.14 1.34 5.15
C THR A 97 5.83 2.70 5.32
N HIS A 98 5.25 3.78 4.78
CA HIS A 98 5.80 5.12 4.91
C HIS A 98 5.81 5.63 6.36
N LEU A 99 4.75 5.37 7.13
CA LEU A 99 4.69 5.76 8.54
C LEU A 99 5.70 5.00 9.38
N LEU A 100 5.82 3.68 9.18
CA LEU A 100 6.73 2.83 9.93
C LEU A 100 8.19 3.09 9.57
N SER A 101 8.51 3.29 8.30
CA SER A 101 9.87 3.64 7.86
C SER A 101 10.31 4.98 8.46
N LYS A 102 9.42 5.98 8.49
CA LYS A 102 9.69 7.26 9.17
C LYS A 102 9.82 7.11 10.68
N ALA A 103 9.04 6.23 11.31
CA ALA A 103 9.16 5.95 12.73
C ALA A 103 10.51 5.31 13.08
N HIS A 104 11.06 4.50 12.18
CA HIS A 104 12.40 3.95 12.30
C HIS A 104 13.48 5.01 12.13
N HIS A 105 13.39 5.80 11.07
CA HIS A 105 14.38 6.84 10.72
C HIS A 105 14.42 8.01 11.71
N LEU A 106 13.29 8.36 12.35
CA LEU A 106 13.16 9.52 13.24
C LEU A 106 12.88 9.08 14.70
N PRO A 107 13.90 8.65 15.47
CA PRO A 107 13.72 8.09 16.80
C PRO A 107 12.95 9.01 17.77
N LEU A 108 13.17 10.32 17.69
CA LEU A 108 12.49 11.32 18.52
C LEU A 108 10.97 11.41 18.24
N TYR A 109 10.55 11.02 17.04
CA TYR A 109 9.13 11.04 16.61
C TYR A 109 8.51 9.65 16.55
N ARG A 110 9.26 8.59 16.89
CA ARG A 110 8.82 7.20 16.77
C ARG A 110 7.45 6.94 17.40
N ALA A 111 7.26 7.39 18.64
CA ALA A 111 6.00 7.18 19.33
C ALA A 111 4.82 7.87 18.64
N ARG A 112 5.02 9.09 18.14
CA ARG A 112 3.98 9.85 17.40
C ARG A 112 3.66 9.20 16.06
N LEU A 113 4.65 8.73 15.33
CA LEU A 113 4.47 8.05 14.03
C LEU A 113 3.81 6.67 14.20
N ALA A 114 4.17 5.93 15.24
CA ALA A 114 3.48 4.69 15.60
C ALA A 114 2.03 4.93 16.03
N GLN A 115 1.76 6.02 16.73
CA GLN A 115 0.38 6.42 17.05
C GLN A 115 -0.38 6.81 15.78
N ALA A 116 0.23 7.56 14.86
CA ALA A 116 -0.38 7.91 13.57
C ALA A 116 -0.74 6.66 12.75
N ALA A 117 0.12 5.63 12.73
CA ALA A 117 -0.19 4.37 12.06
C ALA A 117 -1.42 3.67 12.68
N ARG A 118 -1.52 3.64 14.02
CA ARG A 118 -2.70 3.08 14.71
C ARG A 118 -3.97 3.89 14.43
N GLN A 119 -3.88 5.22 14.45
CA GLN A 119 -5.00 6.11 14.15
C GLN A 119 -5.44 5.98 12.69
N PHE A 120 -4.51 5.92 11.75
CA PHE A 120 -4.80 5.68 10.34
C PHE A 120 -5.61 4.39 10.16
N TRP A 121 -5.18 3.29 10.78
CA TRP A 121 -5.90 2.02 10.76
C TRP A 121 -7.30 2.13 11.36
N SER A 122 -7.41 2.71 12.56
CA SER A 122 -8.67 2.87 13.26
C SER A 122 -9.68 3.73 12.50
N TYR A 123 -9.24 4.88 11.97
CA TYR A 123 -10.12 5.76 11.17
C TYR A 123 -10.53 5.11 9.86
N TYR A 124 -9.59 4.42 9.21
CA TYR A 124 -9.91 3.71 7.97
C TYR A 124 -10.98 2.63 8.19
N THR A 125 -10.78 1.76 9.17
CA THR A 125 -11.72 0.67 9.45
C THR A 125 -13.09 1.20 9.89
N ALA A 126 -13.14 2.26 10.68
CA ALA A 126 -14.39 2.93 11.04
C ALA A 126 -15.10 3.54 9.81
N ALA A 127 -14.35 4.17 8.90
CA ALA A 127 -14.92 4.77 7.69
C ALA A 127 -15.31 3.75 6.62
N LEU A 128 -14.66 2.58 6.61
CA LEU A 128 -14.92 1.52 5.64
C LEU A 128 -16.34 0.99 5.78
N GLY A 129 -16.82 0.83 7.00
CA GLY A 129 -18.11 0.24 7.29
C GLY A 129 -18.16 -1.26 6.95
N ASP A 130 -19.35 -1.78 6.76
CA ASP A 130 -19.56 -3.21 6.51
C ASP A 130 -19.31 -3.54 5.04
N VAL A 131 -18.27 -4.33 4.80
CA VAL A 131 -17.92 -4.89 3.48
C VAL A 131 -17.54 -6.38 3.64
N PRO A 132 -17.88 -7.24 2.67
CA PRO A 132 -17.69 -8.69 2.81
C PRO A 132 -16.24 -9.14 2.98
N TRP A 133 -15.29 -8.32 2.57
CA TRP A 133 -13.87 -8.62 2.62
C TRP A 133 -13.14 -8.01 3.84
N GLN A 134 -13.89 -7.43 4.78
CA GLN A 134 -13.31 -6.75 5.97
C GLN A 134 -12.46 -7.70 6.83
N ALA A 135 -12.89 -8.93 7.05
CA ALA A 135 -12.16 -9.90 7.88
C ALA A 135 -10.76 -10.25 7.30
N ALA A 136 -10.61 -10.22 5.98
CA ALA A 136 -9.34 -10.52 5.32
C ALA A 136 -8.45 -9.28 5.13
N LEU A 137 -8.93 -8.08 5.48
CA LEU A 137 -8.24 -6.83 5.19
C LEU A 137 -6.95 -6.67 6.01
N GLU A 138 -7.03 -6.87 7.32
CA GLU A 138 -5.88 -6.70 8.22
C GLU A 138 -4.74 -7.65 7.90
N PRO A 139 -4.95 -8.99 7.80
CA PRO A 139 -3.88 -9.91 7.41
C PRO A 139 -3.22 -9.53 6.08
N MET A 140 -4.02 -9.09 5.10
CA MET A 140 -3.48 -8.69 3.80
C MET A 140 -2.73 -7.36 3.86
N ALA A 141 -3.24 -6.36 4.58
CA ALA A 141 -2.53 -5.08 4.78
C ALA A 141 -1.19 -5.29 5.49
N VAL A 142 -1.13 -6.18 6.49
CA VAL A 142 0.13 -6.55 7.14
C VAL A 142 1.11 -7.18 6.15
N ARG A 143 0.65 -8.13 5.31
CA ARG A 143 1.50 -8.75 4.29
C ARG A 143 2.04 -7.72 3.30
N HIS A 144 1.20 -6.81 2.81
CA HIS A 144 1.64 -5.72 1.93
C HIS A 144 2.61 -4.77 2.64
N THR A 145 2.37 -4.45 3.91
CA THR A 145 3.30 -3.62 4.71
C THR A 145 4.68 -4.26 4.79
N LEU A 146 4.75 -5.56 5.14
CA LEU A 146 6.02 -6.30 5.22
C LEU A 146 6.72 -6.38 3.87
N GLY A 147 5.97 -6.71 2.80
CA GLY A 147 6.51 -6.76 1.45
C GLY A 147 7.04 -5.41 0.99
N CYS A 148 6.30 -4.32 1.23
CA CYS A 148 6.74 -2.98 0.87
C CYS A 148 7.93 -2.51 1.74
N LEU A 149 7.98 -2.82 3.03
CA LEU A 149 9.12 -2.49 3.90
C LEU A 149 10.40 -3.14 3.38
N LEU A 150 10.37 -4.44 3.08
CA LEU A 150 11.53 -5.13 2.53
C LEU A 150 11.92 -4.55 1.16
N ALA A 151 10.94 -4.25 0.30
CA ALA A 151 11.20 -3.63 -1.00
C ALA A 151 11.78 -2.21 -0.91
N ARG A 152 11.54 -1.49 0.20
CA ARG A 152 12.15 -0.18 0.46
C ARG A 152 13.58 -0.25 0.98
N VAL A 153 14.09 -1.45 1.29
CA VAL A 153 15.48 -1.70 1.67
C VAL A 153 16.23 -2.36 0.51
N ASP A 154 15.69 -3.45 -0.04
CA ASP A 154 16.36 -4.31 -1.02
C ASP A 154 15.73 -4.26 -2.42
N GLY A 155 14.69 -3.45 -2.64
CA GLY A 155 14.02 -3.28 -3.93
C GLY A 155 14.66 -2.23 -4.83
N ARG A 156 14.05 -2.00 -6.00
CA ARG A 156 14.52 -0.97 -6.97
C ARG A 156 14.21 0.47 -6.56
N SER A 157 13.38 0.67 -5.54
CA SER A 157 12.96 2.01 -5.08
C SER A 157 13.20 2.15 -3.58
N PRO A 158 14.47 2.09 -3.14
CA PRO A 158 14.81 2.25 -1.73
C PRO A 158 14.41 3.65 -1.24
N LEU A 159 14.15 3.76 0.06
CA LEU A 159 13.97 5.06 0.68
C LEU A 159 15.36 5.64 0.99
N GLU A 160 15.68 6.78 0.38
CA GLU A 160 16.99 7.41 0.50
C GLU A 160 17.45 7.61 1.95
N TYR A 161 16.51 7.92 2.85
CA TYR A 161 16.80 8.11 4.27
C TYR A 161 16.96 6.80 5.07
N LEU A 162 16.78 5.62 4.43
CA LEU A 162 17.09 4.31 5.02
C LEU A 162 18.43 3.76 4.55
N SER A 163 19.15 4.46 3.65
CA SER A 163 20.51 4.10 3.27
C SER A 163 21.41 4.10 4.51
N ARG A 164 22.28 3.09 4.60
CA ARG A 164 23.24 2.98 5.72
C ARG A 164 24.12 4.23 5.74
N PRO A 165 24.38 4.83 6.92
CA PRO A 165 25.49 5.78 7.00
C PRO A 165 26.78 5.05 6.59
N GLU A 166 27.54 5.67 5.69
CA GLU A 166 28.87 5.23 5.30
C GLU A 166 29.82 5.21 6.51
#